data_1e06e54a4625bd544a40177163013df3
#
_entry.id   1e06e54a4625bd544a40177163013df3
#
_cell.length_a   1.000
_cell.length_b   1.000
_cell.length_c   1.000
_cell.angle_alpha   90.00
_cell.angle_beta   90.00
_cell.angle_gamma   90.00
#
_symmetry.space_group_name_H-M   'P 1'
#
loop_
_entity.id
_entity.type
_entity.pdbx_description
1 polymer ?
#
loop_
_entity_poly.entity_id
_entity_poly.type
_entity_poly.pdbx_seq_one_letter_code
_entity_poly.pdbx_strand_id
1 'polypeptide(L)'
;MKMESDPNFDRDPDFPRRLARIRWRCRRGLLENDLILTRFLDAKGATLTEEQIAMLDKLLALTDNELWDLIAGRTEPDASVRLLVDELRIA
;
A
#
# COMPACT_ATOMS: atom_id res chain seq x y z
N MET A 1 -16.84 11.77 23.15
CA MET A 1 -16.55 11.36 22.63
C MET A 1 -15.96 10.71 21.90
N LYS A 2 -15.78 10.47 21.79
CA LYS A 2 -15.16 10.12 21.20
C LYS A 2 -14.86 9.35 20.20
N MET A 3 -15.17 9.18 19.89
CA MET A 3 -14.43 8.98 18.73
C MET A 3 -13.36 7.99 18.86
N GLU A 4 -13.23 7.43 20.02
CA GLU A 4 -12.21 6.43 20.29
C GLU A 4 -12.39 5.21 19.43
N SER A 5 -13.59 5.00 18.94
CA SER A 5 -13.84 3.86 18.08
C SER A 5 -13.39 4.08 16.63
N ASP A 6 -13.03 5.30 16.28
CA ASP A 6 -12.58 5.60 14.94
C ASP A 6 -11.09 5.23 14.83
N PRO A 7 -10.70 4.27 13.99
CA PRO A 7 -9.32 3.87 13.86
C PRO A 7 -8.39 4.97 13.43
N ASN A 8 -8.93 6.04 12.83
CA ASN A 8 -8.11 7.16 12.39
C ASN A 8 -7.95 8.24 13.44
N PHE A 9 -8.70 8.15 14.52
CA PHE A 9 -8.68 9.20 15.55
C PHE A 9 -7.32 9.28 16.26
N ASP A 10 -6.74 8.12 16.56
CA ASP A 10 -5.47 8.06 17.28
C ASP A 10 -4.25 8.15 16.37
N ARG A 11 -4.47 8.34 15.10
CA ARG A 11 -3.37 8.39 14.16
C ARG A 11 -2.74 9.76 14.12
N ASP A 12 -1.53 9.80 13.54
CA ASP A 12 -0.85 11.00 13.14
C ASP A 12 -1.85 11.95 12.47
N PRO A 13 -1.96 13.20 12.93
CA PRO A 13 -2.86 14.17 12.27
C PRO A 13 -2.57 14.35 10.79
N ASP A 14 -1.36 14.02 10.35
CA ASP A 14 -0.99 14.10 8.94
C ASP A 14 -1.31 12.83 8.15
N PHE A 15 -1.94 11.85 8.79
CA PHE A 15 -2.23 10.58 8.12
C PHE A 15 -3.01 10.76 6.81
N PRO A 16 -4.08 11.55 6.76
CA PRO A 16 -4.79 11.75 5.48
C PRO A 16 -3.89 12.32 4.39
N ARG A 17 -2.98 13.21 4.76
CA ARG A 17 -2.04 13.78 3.81
C ARG A 17 -1.01 12.77 3.36
N ARG A 18 -0.52 11.94 4.28
CA ARG A 18 0.41 10.86 3.94
C ARG A 18 -0.25 9.87 3.00
N LEU A 19 -1.50 9.53 3.28
CA LEU A 19 -2.24 8.60 2.43
C LEU A 19 -2.45 9.19 1.03
N ALA A 20 -2.74 10.48 0.94
CA ALA A 20 -2.88 11.13 -0.35
C ALA A 20 -1.59 11.06 -1.16
N ARG A 21 -0.44 11.26 -0.51
CA ARG A 21 0.86 11.14 -1.18
C ARG A 21 1.11 9.71 -1.65
N ILE A 22 0.74 8.74 -0.83
CA ILE A 22 0.89 7.34 -1.20
C ILE A 22 0.03 7.04 -2.42
N ARG A 23 -1.22 7.51 -2.43
CA ARG A 23 -2.09 7.31 -3.59
C ARG A 23 -1.50 7.93 -4.84
N TRP A 24 -0.92 9.12 -4.70
CA TRP A 24 -0.27 9.77 -5.83
C TRP A 24 0.91 8.93 -6.35
N ARG A 25 1.72 8.40 -5.45
CA ARG A 25 2.86 7.56 -5.84
C ARG A 25 2.43 6.24 -6.46
N CYS A 26 1.20 5.81 -6.19
CA CYS A 26 0.67 4.58 -6.78
C CYS A 26 0.21 4.77 -8.21
N ARG A 27 0.17 5.99 -8.71
CA ARG A 27 -0.20 6.28 -10.10
C ARG A 27 1.05 6.12 -10.95
N ARG A 28 1.27 4.91 -11.40
CA ARG A 28 2.47 4.54 -12.11
C ARG A 28 2.14 4.37 -13.59
N GLY A 29 3.12 4.01 -14.40
CA GLY A 29 2.89 3.85 -15.81
C GLY A 29 2.24 2.54 -16.21
N LEU A 30 2.37 1.51 -15.38
CA LEU A 30 1.82 0.20 -15.69
C LEU A 30 0.42 0.08 -15.11
N LEU A 31 -0.56 -0.10 -15.98
CA LEU A 31 -1.97 -0.11 -15.60
C LEU A 31 -2.28 -1.19 -14.56
N GLU A 32 -1.71 -2.37 -14.70
CA GLU A 32 -1.95 -3.48 -13.77
C GLU A 32 -1.58 -3.08 -12.34
N ASN A 33 -0.43 -2.43 -12.19
CA ASN A 33 -0.01 -1.97 -10.87
C ASN A 33 -0.96 -0.89 -10.34
N ASP A 34 -1.35 0.05 -11.19
CA ASP A 34 -2.26 1.12 -10.80
C ASP A 34 -3.58 0.56 -10.29
N LEU A 35 -4.14 -0.41 -11.00
CA LEU A 35 -5.42 -1.00 -10.63
C LEU A 35 -5.34 -1.74 -9.30
N ILE A 36 -4.30 -2.55 -9.12
CA ILE A 36 -4.16 -3.34 -7.90
C ILE A 36 -3.91 -2.45 -6.70
N LEU A 37 -3.01 -1.47 -6.84
CA LEU A 37 -2.71 -0.54 -5.75
C LEU A 37 -3.93 0.28 -5.38
N THR A 38 -4.70 0.74 -6.38
CA THR A 38 -5.92 1.50 -6.12
C THR A 38 -6.94 0.65 -5.36
N ARG A 39 -7.15 -0.58 -5.78
CA ARG A 39 -8.07 -1.48 -5.10
C ARG A 39 -7.66 -1.72 -3.66
N PHE A 40 -6.37 -1.95 -3.46
CA PHE A 40 -5.85 -2.17 -2.11
C PHE A 40 -6.09 -0.95 -1.23
N LEU A 41 -5.77 0.24 -1.72
CA LEU A 41 -5.93 1.45 -0.94
C LEU A 41 -7.40 1.78 -0.69
N ASP A 42 -8.27 1.52 -1.66
CA ASP A 42 -9.70 1.73 -1.46
C ASP A 42 -10.26 0.83 -0.37
N ALA A 43 -9.76 -0.40 -0.31
CA ALA A 43 -10.25 -1.37 0.68
C ALA A 43 -9.61 -1.16 2.05
N LYS A 44 -8.33 -0.82 2.10
CA LYS A 44 -7.58 -0.87 3.36
C LYS A 44 -6.77 0.39 3.67
N GLY A 45 -6.80 1.40 2.81
CA GLY A 45 -5.95 2.57 2.99
C GLY A 45 -6.15 3.26 4.33
N ALA A 46 -7.39 3.38 4.77
CA ALA A 46 -7.71 4.09 6.01
C ALA A 46 -7.23 3.35 7.26
N THR A 47 -6.96 2.05 7.16
CA THR A 47 -6.57 1.23 8.31
C THR A 47 -5.12 0.73 8.21
N LEU A 48 -4.33 1.28 7.31
CA LEU A 48 -2.93 0.86 7.18
C LEU A 48 -2.16 1.15 8.46
N THR A 49 -1.39 0.18 8.91
CA THR A 49 -0.49 0.36 10.04
C THR A 49 0.79 1.04 9.56
N GLU A 50 1.58 1.55 10.50
CA GLU A 50 2.88 2.12 10.14
C GLU A 50 3.80 1.08 9.50
N GLU A 51 3.71 -0.17 9.94
CA GLU A 51 4.49 -1.24 9.33
C GLU A 51 4.08 -1.46 7.88
N GLN A 52 2.77 -1.46 7.61
CA GLN A 52 2.27 -1.63 6.25
C GLN A 52 2.68 -0.45 5.36
N ILE A 53 2.66 0.76 5.90
CA ILE A 53 3.11 1.93 5.16
C ILE A 53 4.59 1.80 4.82
N ALA A 54 5.41 1.33 5.76
CA ALA A 54 6.83 1.14 5.49
C ALA A 54 7.05 0.09 4.41
N MET A 55 6.29 -0.99 4.42
CA MET A 55 6.37 -2.01 3.37
C MET A 55 5.97 -1.43 2.02
N LEU A 56 4.89 -0.65 2.01
CA LEU A 56 4.40 -0.04 0.79
C LEU A 56 5.44 0.93 0.21
N ASP A 57 6.10 1.71 1.07
CA ASP A 57 7.17 2.59 0.63
C ASP A 57 8.27 1.82 -0.09
N LYS A 58 8.65 0.67 0.43
CA LYS A 58 9.68 -0.16 -0.21
C LYS A 58 9.22 -0.63 -1.58
N LEU A 59 7.97 -1.05 -1.69
CA LEU A 59 7.43 -1.52 -2.96
C LEU A 59 7.32 -0.39 -3.98
N LEU A 60 6.93 0.79 -3.53
CA LEU A 60 6.79 1.93 -4.44
C LEU A 60 8.13 2.47 -4.91
N ALA A 61 9.23 2.08 -4.28
CA ALA A 61 10.57 2.44 -4.74
C ALA A 61 11.04 1.56 -5.90
N LEU A 62 10.35 0.46 -6.17
CA LEU A 62 10.69 -0.44 -7.27
C LEU A 62 10.23 0.13 -8.60
N THR A 63 10.83 -0.36 -9.68
CA THR A 63 10.32 -0.05 -11.02
C THR A 63 8.97 -0.76 -11.20
N ASP A 64 8.21 -0.32 -12.19
CA ASP A 64 6.93 -0.95 -12.49
C ASP A 64 7.08 -2.43 -12.82
N ASN A 65 8.09 -2.78 -13.58
CA ASN A 65 8.32 -4.18 -13.95
C ASN A 65 8.68 -5.03 -12.72
N GLU A 66 9.54 -4.50 -11.86
CA GLU A 66 9.92 -5.21 -10.64
C GLU A 66 8.71 -5.42 -9.73
N LEU A 67 7.90 -4.39 -9.59
CA LEU A 67 6.70 -4.48 -8.74
C LEU A 67 5.72 -5.49 -9.32
N TRP A 68 5.49 -5.43 -10.62
CA TRP A 68 4.58 -6.37 -11.27
C TRP A 68 5.07 -7.81 -11.16
N ASP A 69 6.38 -8.02 -11.29
CA ASP A 69 6.94 -9.37 -11.14
C ASP A 69 6.63 -9.95 -9.76
N LEU A 70 6.69 -9.13 -8.72
CA LEU A 70 6.32 -9.57 -7.38
C LEU A 70 4.83 -9.88 -7.28
N ILE A 71 3.99 -8.99 -7.77
CA ILE A 71 2.54 -9.16 -7.69
C ILE A 71 2.08 -10.34 -8.53
N ALA A 72 2.67 -10.52 -9.70
CA ALA A 72 2.32 -11.62 -10.60
C ALA A 72 2.89 -12.97 -10.15
N GLY A 73 3.72 -12.98 -9.12
CA GLY A 73 4.28 -14.22 -8.60
C GLY A 73 5.49 -14.72 -9.36
N ARG A 74 6.12 -13.88 -10.17
CA ARG A 74 7.30 -14.27 -10.95
C ARG A 74 8.57 -14.26 -10.14
N THR A 75 8.63 -13.44 -9.10
CA THR A 75 9.77 -13.37 -8.20
C THR A 75 9.30 -13.48 -6.78
N GLU A 76 10.19 -13.95 -5.89
CA GLU A 76 9.88 -14.07 -4.48
C GLU A 76 10.05 -12.71 -3.79
N PRO A 77 9.09 -12.28 -3.00
CA PRO A 77 9.26 -11.04 -2.26
C PRO A 77 10.25 -11.22 -1.11
N ASP A 78 10.97 -10.13 -0.82
CA ASP A 78 11.78 -10.09 0.37
C ASP A 78 10.88 -10.25 1.60
N ALA A 79 11.42 -10.86 2.66
CA ALA A 79 10.64 -11.11 3.87
C ALA A 79 10.04 -9.82 4.45
N SER A 80 10.72 -8.70 4.27
CA SER A 80 10.27 -7.42 4.82
C SER A 80 9.01 -6.89 4.15
N VAL A 81 8.63 -7.40 2.98
CA VAL A 81 7.43 -6.93 2.26
C VAL A 81 6.48 -8.06 1.91
N ARG A 82 6.79 -9.29 2.32
CA ARG A 82 6.02 -10.46 1.91
C ARG A 82 4.53 -10.36 2.27
N LEU A 83 4.23 -9.92 3.48
CA LEU A 83 2.84 -9.85 3.91
C LEU A 83 2.03 -8.89 3.03
N LEU A 84 2.62 -7.75 2.70
CA LEU A 84 1.92 -6.79 1.87
C LEU A 84 1.78 -7.28 0.44
N VAL A 85 2.82 -7.93 -0.10
CA VAL A 85 2.74 -8.50 -1.44
C VAL A 85 1.62 -9.53 -1.51
N ASP A 86 1.48 -10.37 -0.48
CA ASP A 86 0.41 -11.36 -0.43
C ASP A 86 -0.96 -10.68 -0.47
N GLU A 87 -1.12 -9.57 0.25
CA GLU A 87 -2.38 -8.83 0.20
C GLU A 87 -2.65 -8.22 -1.16
N LEU A 88 -1.62 -7.71 -1.81
CA LEU A 88 -1.77 -7.14 -3.14
C LEU A 88 -2.18 -8.20 -4.16
N ARG A 89 -1.67 -9.42 -4.02
CA ARG A 89 -1.99 -10.50 -4.94
C ARG A 89 -3.46 -10.88 -4.93
N ILE A 90 -4.14 -10.64 -3.82
CA ILE A 90 -5.57 -10.98 -3.68
C ILE A 90 -6.47 -9.75 -3.75
N ALA A 91 -5.90 -8.60 -3.97
CA ALA A 91 -6.68 -7.37 -4.02
C ALA A 91 -7.55 -7.30 -5.28
#